data_cd0aa03c74592431fbda8a22f7491398
#
_entry.id   cd0aa03c74592431fbda8a22f7491398
#
_cell.length_a   1.000
_cell.length_b   1.000
_cell.length_c   1.000
_cell.angle_alpha   90.00
_cell.angle_beta   90.00
_cell.angle_gamma   90.00
#
_symmetry.space_group_name_H-M   'P 1'
#
loop_
_entity.id
_entity.type
_entity.pdbx_description
1 polymer ?
#
loop_
_entity_poly.entity_id
_entity_poly.type
_entity_poly.pdbx_seq_one_letter_code
_entity_poly.pdbx_strand_id
1 'polypeptide(L)'
;MKPTDTPRSLRPSVPARAVTIAVLVIVLAYMLGPVYWLIVSSTKSNSDLLTTSGWWFSGRNSFSTNYSALMSWTQGLFWRWILNSLLYSSVAGVLGTLLSVAAGYGLAKFEFAGRGAVQVVILSGLLMPIALLTIPLYLVLDAVHLTNTVWSIILPCSVSPFGVFLGRVYADSSVPNEIIDSARIDGASEVRIFFTIVLRLLAPAMVTIFLFIFVATWNNFFLPLMTINSAELKPVTLGLYSMSTYFNPQYGALLQGALLGVIPLIVLFLGLQRFWQSGLAAGAVKG
;
A
#
# COMPACT_ATOMS: atom_id res chain seq x y z
N MET A 1 31.51 -2.72 -4.39
CA MET A 1 31.53 -2.96 -5.83
C MET A 1 32.02 -1.68 -6.51
N LYS A 2 33.16 -1.73 -7.24
CA LYS A 2 33.65 -0.59 -8.03
C LYS A 2 32.64 -0.30 -9.16
N PRO A 3 32.36 0.97 -9.52
CA PRO A 3 31.49 1.27 -10.66
C PRO A 3 32.11 0.63 -11.92
N THR A 4 31.34 -0.25 -12.56
CA THR A 4 31.73 -0.88 -13.81
C THR A 4 31.94 0.21 -14.86
N ASP A 5 33.15 0.27 -15.42
CA ASP A 5 33.52 1.18 -16.51
C ASP A 5 32.63 0.88 -17.72
N THR A 6 31.52 1.62 -17.86
CA THR A 6 30.74 1.60 -19.10
C THR A 6 31.65 2.07 -20.25
N PRO A 7 31.72 1.33 -21.35
CA PRO A 7 32.51 1.71 -22.54
C PRO A 7 32.18 3.18 -22.93
N ARG A 8 33.21 3.93 -23.33
CA ARG A 8 33.03 5.35 -23.71
C ARG A 8 31.97 5.61 -24.78
N SER A 9 31.75 4.63 -25.66
CA SER A 9 30.74 4.66 -26.72
C SER A 9 29.28 4.56 -26.20
N LEU A 10 29.07 4.10 -24.99
CA LEU A 10 27.74 3.99 -24.36
C LEU A 10 27.46 5.11 -23.34
N ARG A 11 28.39 6.04 -23.14
CA ARG A 11 28.16 7.16 -22.24
C ARG A 11 27.27 8.19 -22.94
N PRO A 12 26.15 8.59 -22.36
CA PRO A 12 25.31 9.61 -22.95
C PRO A 12 26.09 10.90 -23.12
N SER A 13 25.86 11.61 -24.22
CA SER A 13 26.47 12.93 -24.48
C SER A 13 26.10 13.90 -23.37
N VAL A 14 26.95 14.93 -23.14
CA VAL A 14 26.69 15.95 -22.11
C VAL A 14 25.31 16.58 -22.25
N PRO A 15 24.82 16.96 -23.47
CA PRO A 15 23.46 17.49 -23.61
C PRO A 15 22.38 16.47 -23.29
N ALA A 16 22.56 15.19 -23.66
CA ALA A 16 21.59 14.14 -23.32
C ALA A 16 21.48 13.94 -21.79
N ARG A 17 22.61 14.00 -21.08
CA ARG A 17 22.63 13.93 -19.62
C ARG A 17 21.94 15.13 -18.98
N ALA A 18 22.19 16.34 -19.51
CA ALA A 18 21.53 17.55 -19.03
C ALA A 18 20.00 17.49 -19.21
N VAL A 19 19.53 17.04 -20.36
CA VAL A 19 18.10 16.83 -20.63
C VAL A 19 17.51 15.79 -19.67
N THR A 20 18.18 14.66 -19.48
CA THR A 20 17.72 13.63 -18.54
C THR A 20 17.59 14.18 -17.11
N ILE A 21 18.62 14.91 -16.65
CA ILE A 21 18.57 15.51 -15.30
C ILE A 21 17.44 16.54 -15.20
N ALA A 22 17.25 17.39 -16.21
CA ALA A 22 16.18 18.38 -16.23
C ALA A 22 14.79 17.70 -16.15
N VAL A 23 14.56 16.66 -16.94
CA VAL A 23 13.32 15.88 -16.89
C VAL A 23 13.12 15.26 -15.51
N LEU A 24 14.15 14.63 -14.93
CA LEU A 24 14.07 14.03 -13.60
C LEU A 24 13.76 15.08 -12.51
N VAL A 25 14.34 16.26 -12.57
CA VAL A 25 14.07 17.35 -11.63
C VAL A 25 12.63 17.84 -11.75
N ILE A 26 12.13 18.01 -12.99
CA ILE A 26 10.73 18.40 -13.23
C ILE A 26 9.76 17.35 -12.68
N VAL A 27 9.98 16.06 -12.97
CA VAL A 27 9.16 14.97 -12.46
C VAL A 27 9.21 14.91 -10.94
N LEU A 28 10.40 15.06 -10.34
CA LEU A 28 10.57 15.11 -8.88
C LEU A 28 9.79 16.27 -8.26
N ALA A 29 9.93 17.48 -8.81
CA ALA A 29 9.19 18.67 -8.35
C ALA A 29 7.67 18.48 -8.46
N TYR A 30 7.20 17.89 -9.56
CA TYR A 30 5.78 17.55 -9.76
C TYR A 30 5.28 16.55 -8.72
N MET A 31 6.05 15.49 -8.46
CA MET A 31 5.67 14.45 -7.48
C MET A 31 5.73 14.94 -6.03
N LEU A 32 6.70 15.78 -5.69
CA LEU A 32 6.84 16.32 -4.33
C LEU A 32 5.98 17.57 -4.07
N GLY A 33 5.50 18.22 -5.13
CA GLY A 33 4.67 19.42 -5.03
C GLY A 33 3.47 19.29 -4.09
N PRO A 34 2.61 18.25 -4.24
CA PRO A 34 1.47 18.05 -3.34
C PRO A 34 1.89 17.82 -1.87
N VAL A 35 2.99 17.13 -1.63
CA VAL A 35 3.51 16.89 -0.27
C VAL A 35 4.03 18.18 0.34
N TYR A 36 4.79 18.96 -0.43
CA TYR A 36 5.24 20.28 -0.02
C TYR A 36 4.06 21.22 0.28
N TRP A 37 3.05 21.24 -0.60
CA TRP A 37 1.84 22.01 -0.39
C TRP A 37 1.12 21.60 0.89
N LEU A 38 1.01 20.31 1.17
CA LEU A 38 0.41 19.78 2.39
C LEU A 38 1.18 20.24 3.64
N ILE A 39 2.52 20.21 3.61
CA ILE A 39 3.38 20.71 4.70
C ILE A 39 3.11 22.20 4.94
N VAL A 40 3.15 23.01 3.89
CA VAL A 40 2.89 24.47 4.01
C VAL A 40 1.48 24.73 4.54
N SER A 41 0.48 24.05 3.99
CA SER A 41 -0.94 24.24 4.32
C SER A 41 -1.27 23.79 5.75
N SER A 42 -0.64 22.74 6.26
CA SER A 42 -0.81 22.29 7.65
C SER A 42 -0.35 23.29 8.71
N THR A 43 0.48 24.28 8.32
CA THR A 43 0.95 25.33 9.22
C THR A 43 0.07 26.59 9.22
N LYS A 44 -0.97 26.64 8.39
CA LYS A 44 -1.81 27.81 8.18
C LYS A 44 -3.12 27.72 8.98
N SER A 45 -3.61 28.89 9.39
CA SER A 45 -4.99 29.01 9.91
C SER A 45 -6.03 28.83 8.79
N ASN A 46 -7.29 28.61 9.14
CA ASN A 46 -8.37 28.52 8.15
C ASN A 46 -8.47 29.80 7.30
N SER A 47 -8.25 30.98 7.88
CA SER A 47 -8.24 32.25 7.15
C SER A 47 -7.05 32.36 6.21
N ASP A 48 -5.84 31.98 6.67
CA ASP A 48 -4.62 32.07 5.86
C ASP A 48 -4.65 31.13 4.67
N LEU A 49 -5.29 29.99 4.79
CA LEU A 49 -5.49 29.03 3.67
C LEU A 49 -6.22 29.67 2.48
N LEU A 50 -7.13 30.61 2.76
CA LEU A 50 -7.96 31.27 1.74
C LEU A 50 -7.39 32.61 1.27
N THR A 51 -6.56 33.28 2.09
CA THR A 51 -6.11 34.67 1.85
C THR A 51 -4.64 34.78 1.49
N THR A 52 -3.83 33.74 1.68
CA THR A 52 -2.38 33.78 1.41
C THR A 52 -1.99 32.81 0.29
N SER A 53 -0.77 32.99 -0.25
CA SER A 53 -0.24 32.09 -1.28
C SER A 53 -0.25 30.63 -0.84
N GLY A 54 -0.82 29.72 -1.63
CA GLY A 54 -0.85 28.29 -1.33
C GLY A 54 0.54 27.63 -1.28
N TRP A 55 1.56 28.25 -1.87
CA TRP A 55 2.91 27.68 -2.01
C TRP A 55 3.92 28.24 -1.01
N TRP A 56 3.53 29.13 -0.10
CA TRP A 56 4.45 29.73 0.88
C TRP A 56 3.81 29.84 2.26
N PHE A 57 4.64 29.80 3.29
CA PHE A 57 4.20 29.90 4.68
C PHE A 57 3.55 31.26 4.94
N SER A 58 2.57 31.30 5.84
CA SER A 58 1.98 32.55 6.33
C SER A 58 2.88 33.17 7.41
N GLY A 59 2.66 34.46 7.71
CA GLY A 59 3.42 35.17 8.76
C GLY A 59 3.21 34.61 10.18
N ARG A 60 2.11 33.84 10.40
CA ARG A 60 1.84 33.12 11.66
C ARG A 60 1.87 31.62 11.43
N ASN A 61 2.60 30.92 12.28
CA ASN A 61 2.58 29.46 12.29
C ASN A 61 1.46 28.95 13.19
N SER A 62 0.44 28.36 12.61
CA SER A 62 -0.73 27.81 13.32
C SER A 62 -0.62 26.29 13.59
N PHE A 63 0.56 25.69 13.46
CA PHE A 63 0.75 24.25 13.59
C PHE A 63 0.25 23.69 14.94
N SER A 64 0.61 24.32 16.06
CA SER A 64 0.16 23.91 17.39
C SER A 64 -1.34 24.12 17.59
N THR A 65 -1.89 25.23 17.08
CA THR A 65 -3.32 25.52 17.14
C THR A 65 -4.14 24.50 16.35
N ASN A 66 -3.68 24.17 15.14
CA ASN A 66 -4.32 23.14 14.31
C ASN A 66 -4.27 21.75 14.97
N TYR A 67 -3.14 21.43 15.63
CA TYR A 67 -3.02 20.17 16.38
C TYR A 67 -4.00 20.11 17.54
N SER A 68 -4.08 21.18 18.33
CA SER A 68 -5.05 21.26 19.43
C SER A 68 -6.49 21.16 18.93
N ALA A 69 -6.81 21.82 17.80
CA ALA A 69 -8.10 21.75 17.14
C ALA A 69 -8.39 20.32 16.64
N LEU A 70 -7.40 19.64 16.05
CA LEU A 70 -7.49 18.23 15.61
C LEU A 70 -7.84 17.32 16.80
N MET A 71 -7.11 17.44 17.91
CA MET A 71 -7.34 16.63 19.11
C MET A 71 -8.71 16.94 19.75
N SER A 72 -9.06 18.19 19.86
CA SER A 72 -10.36 18.61 20.43
C SER A 72 -11.53 18.12 19.57
N TRP A 73 -11.47 18.35 18.25
CA TRP A 73 -12.55 17.96 17.33
C TRP A 73 -12.75 16.44 17.29
N THR A 74 -11.67 15.67 17.31
CA THR A 74 -11.71 14.21 17.29
C THR A 74 -11.94 13.60 18.67
N GLN A 75 -12.10 14.40 19.72
CA GLN A 75 -12.18 13.92 21.10
C GLN A 75 -11.03 12.98 21.48
N GLY A 76 -9.84 13.24 20.94
CA GLY A 76 -8.64 12.41 21.12
C GLY A 76 -8.58 11.12 20.28
N LEU A 77 -9.59 10.82 19.46
CA LEU A 77 -9.65 9.59 18.66
C LEU A 77 -8.68 9.58 17.47
N PHE A 78 -8.07 10.71 17.09
CA PHE A 78 -7.18 10.77 15.93
C PHE A 78 -6.09 9.70 15.95
N TRP A 79 -5.38 9.55 17.06
CA TRP A 79 -4.32 8.54 17.19
C TRP A 79 -4.88 7.11 17.16
N ARG A 80 -6.08 6.90 17.66
CA ARG A 80 -6.77 5.61 17.54
C ARG A 80 -7.07 5.29 16.07
N TRP A 81 -7.48 6.26 15.26
CA TRP A 81 -7.68 6.07 13.82
C TRP A 81 -6.39 5.72 13.08
N ILE A 82 -5.25 6.34 13.45
CA ILE A 82 -3.93 5.96 12.94
C ILE A 82 -3.62 4.50 13.31
N LEU A 83 -3.81 4.13 14.58
CA LEU A 83 -3.56 2.75 15.04
C LEU A 83 -4.49 1.74 14.37
N ASN A 84 -5.75 2.08 14.16
CA ASN A 84 -6.69 1.24 13.41
C ASN A 84 -6.20 1.02 11.98
N SER A 85 -5.80 2.09 11.29
CA SER A 85 -5.24 1.96 9.93
C SER A 85 -3.98 1.10 9.90
N LEU A 86 -3.09 1.25 10.87
CA LEU A 86 -1.91 0.39 11.02
C LEU A 86 -2.30 -1.07 11.25
N LEU A 87 -3.24 -1.32 12.16
CA LEU A 87 -3.74 -2.66 12.45
C LEU A 87 -4.36 -3.30 11.22
N TYR A 88 -5.33 -2.62 10.58
CA TYR A 88 -6.04 -3.16 9.43
C TYR A 88 -5.10 -3.43 8.27
N SER A 89 -4.23 -2.47 7.94
CA SER A 89 -3.28 -2.61 6.83
C SER A 89 -2.20 -3.65 7.10
N SER A 90 -1.69 -3.74 8.34
CA SER A 90 -0.67 -4.74 8.69
C SER A 90 -1.24 -6.15 8.68
N VAL A 91 -2.40 -6.36 9.32
CA VAL A 91 -3.02 -7.69 9.39
C VAL A 91 -3.48 -8.15 8.01
N ALA A 92 -4.19 -7.29 7.26
CA ALA A 92 -4.59 -7.59 5.89
C ALA A 92 -3.36 -7.80 4.99
N GLY A 93 -2.32 -7.00 5.14
CA GLY A 93 -1.06 -7.14 4.42
C GLY A 93 -0.38 -8.47 4.65
N VAL A 94 -0.25 -8.91 5.91
CA VAL A 94 0.37 -10.21 6.24
C VAL A 94 -0.48 -11.38 5.74
N LEU A 95 -1.77 -11.40 6.08
CA LEU A 95 -2.69 -12.47 5.66
C LEU A 95 -2.79 -12.54 4.15
N GLY A 96 -3.01 -11.39 3.50
CA GLY A 96 -3.15 -11.31 2.06
C GLY A 96 -1.87 -11.70 1.32
N THR A 97 -0.69 -11.39 1.86
CA THR A 97 0.59 -11.84 1.28
C THR A 97 0.74 -13.35 1.36
N LEU A 98 0.47 -13.94 2.52
CA LEU A 98 0.57 -15.40 2.69
C LEU A 98 -0.42 -16.13 1.78
N LEU A 99 -1.68 -15.68 1.72
CA LEU A 99 -2.70 -16.24 0.84
C LEU A 99 -2.31 -16.09 -0.64
N SER A 100 -1.82 -14.92 -1.03
CA SER A 100 -1.40 -14.63 -2.40
C SER A 100 -0.22 -15.49 -2.86
N VAL A 101 0.79 -15.63 -1.99
CA VAL A 101 1.97 -16.45 -2.30
C VAL A 101 1.61 -17.93 -2.33
N ALA A 102 0.79 -18.41 -1.40
CA ALA A 102 0.33 -19.79 -1.38
C ALA A 102 -0.48 -20.14 -2.64
N ALA A 103 -1.46 -19.30 -3.00
CA ALA A 103 -2.25 -19.47 -4.21
C ALA A 103 -1.39 -19.34 -5.48
N GLY A 104 -0.49 -18.35 -5.52
CA GLY A 104 0.43 -18.14 -6.63
C GLY A 104 1.38 -19.32 -6.83
N TYR A 105 1.96 -19.85 -5.76
CA TYR A 105 2.79 -21.06 -5.78
C TYR A 105 2.01 -22.27 -6.26
N GLY A 106 0.79 -22.49 -5.73
CA GLY A 106 -0.09 -23.56 -6.18
C GLY A 106 -0.39 -23.47 -7.68
N LEU A 107 -0.67 -22.27 -8.19
CA LEU A 107 -0.90 -22.03 -9.61
C LEU A 107 0.37 -22.14 -10.48
N ALA A 108 1.55 -21.96 -9.93
CA ALA A 108 2.81 -22.07 -10.68
C ALA A 108 3.31 -23.51 -10.77
N LYS A 109 3.24 -24.27 -9.67
CA LYS A 109 3.97 -25.53 -9.51
C LYS A 109 3.10 -26.78 -9.51
N PHE A 110 1.78 -26.65 -9.42
CA PHE A 110 0.89 -27.81 -9.42
C PHE A 110 0.02 -27.81 -10.68
N GLU A 111 -0.18 -29.01 -11.22
CA GLU A 111 -1.13 -29.26 -12.29
C GLU A 111 -2.39 -29.86 -11.71
N PHE A 112 -3.54 -29.22 -11.98
CA PHE A 112 -4.85 -29.69 -11.54
C PHE A 112 -5.94 -29.30 -12.54
N ALA A 113 -7.01 -30.04 -12.54
CA ALA A 113 -8.18 -29.76 -13.39
C ALA A 113 -8.79 -28.40 -13.04
N GLY A 114 -9.04 -27.55 -14.04
CA GLY A 114 -9.60 -26.22 -13.84
C GLY A 114 -8.58 -25.11 -13.54
N ARG A 115 -7.26 -25.38 -13.48
CA ARG A 115 -6.20 -24.39 -13.26
C ARG A 115 -6.36 -23.15 -14.16
N GLY A 116 -6.65 -23.37 -15.46
CA GLY A 116 -6.88 -22.29 -16.42
C GLY A 116 -8.08 -21.41 -16.07
N ALA A 117 -9.19 -22.02 -15.66
CA ALA A 117 -10.39 -21.28 -15.24
C ALA A 117 -10.12 -20.44 -13.98
N VAL A 118 -9.43 -20.99 -12.98
CA VAL A 118 -9.03 -20.25 -11.77
C VAL A 118 -8.14 -19.05 -12.14
N GLN A 119 -7.20 -19.22 -13.07
CA GLN A 119 -6.37 -18.11 -13.54
C GLN A 119 -7.18 -17.01 -14.21
N VAL A 120 -8.15 -17.37 -15.07
CA VAL A 120 -9.05 -16.41 -15.72
C VAL A 120 -9.87 -15.65 -14.69
N VAL A 121 -10.41 -16.31 -13.67
CA VAL A 121 -11.16 -15.67 -12.58
C VAL A 121 -10.29 -14.66 -11.82
N ILE A 122 -9.04 -15.03 -11.47
CA ILE A 122 -8.12 -14.12 -10.78
C ILE A 122 -7.77 -12.92 -11.65
N LEU A 123 -7.46 -13.12 -12.94
CA LEU A 123 -7.16 -12.04 -13.87
C LEU A 123 -8.38 -11.12 -14.09
N SER A 124 -9.59 -11.69 -14.16
CA SER A 124 -10.83 -10.89 -14.22
C SER A 124 -11.00 -10.03 -12.97
N GLY A 125 -10.60 -10.54 -11.79
CA GLY A 125 -10.61 -9.78 -10.55
C GLY A 125 -9.70 -8.55 -10.57
N LEU A 126 -8.61 -8.55 -11.36
CA LEU A 126 -7.74 -7.38 -11.55
C LEU A 126 -8.43 -6.24 -12.31
N LEU A 127 -9.38 -6.58 -13.18
CA LEU A 127 -10.08 -5.61 -14.02
C LEU A 127 -11.32 -5.03 -13.31
N MET A 128 -11.72 -5.61 -12.19
CA MET A 128 -12.89 -5.16 -11.45
C MET A 128 -12.58 -3.86 -10.67
N PRO A 129 -13.35 -2.78 -10.88
CA PRO A 129 -13.23 -1.58 -10.06
C PRO A 129 -13.63 -1.90 -8.61
N ILE A 130 -12.67 -1.76 -7.68
CA ILE A 130 -12.87 -2.10 -6.25
C ILE A 130 -14.06 -1.34 -5.65
N ALA A 131 -14.29 -0.10 -6.07
CA ALA A 131 -15.40 0.72 -5.60
C ALA A 131 -16.77 0.07 -5.89
N LEU A 132 -16.93 -0.63 -7.01
CA LEU A 132 -18.19 -1.31 -7.37
C LEU A 132 -18.48 -2.54 -6.47
N LEU A 133 -17.44 -3.13 -5.91
CA LEU A 133 -17.57 -4.28 -5.02
C LEU A 133 -18.00 -3.88 -3.60
N THR A 134 -17.97 -2.60 -3.25
CA THR A 134 -18.24 -2.14 -1.89
C THR A 134 -19.64 -2.49 -1.40
N ILE A 135 -20.66 -2.25 -2.24
CA ILE A 135 -22.07 -2.56 -1.87
C ILE A 135 -22.31 -4.07 -1.75
N PRO A 136 -21.93 -4.92 -2.73
CA PRO A 136 -22.04 -6.37 -2.57
C PRO A 136 -21.30 -6.91 -1.34
N LEU A 137 -20.07 -6.41 -1.06
CA LEU A 137 -19.31 -6.80 0.12
C LEU A 137 -20.01 -6.38 1.41
N TYR A 138 -20.58 -5.17 1.46
CA TYR A 138 -21.38 -4.74 2.61
C TYR A 138 -22.53 -5.72 2.88
N LEU A 139 -23.31 -6.08 1.85
CA LEU A 139 -24.45 -7.01 2.01
C LEU A 139 -24.00 -8.39 2.51
N VAL A 140 -22.87 -8.90 2.01
CA VAL A 140 -22.32 -10.18 2.49
C VAL A 140 -21.86 -10.06 3.95
N LEU A 141 -21.15 -9.01 4.31
CA LEU A 141 -20.66 -8.79 5.67
C LEU A 141 -21.80 -8.57 6.66
N ASP A 142 -22.86 -7.89 6.25
CA ASP A 142 -24.05 -7.68 7.05
C ASP A 142 -24.80 -8.99 7.30
N ALA A 143 -24.98 -9.81 6.28
CA ALA A 143 -25.63 -11.12 6.39
C ALA A 143 -24.92 -12.08 7.38
N VAL A 144 -23.59 -11.92 7.56
CA VAL A 144 -22.79 -12.71 8.51
C VAL A 144 -22.45 -11.94 9.80
N HIS A 145 -23.10 -10.80 10.05
CA HIS A 145 -22.95 -9.95 11.23
C HIS A 145 -21.52 -9.47 11.50
N LEU A 146 -20.73 -9.23 10.45
CA LEU A 146 -19.37 -8.71 10.54
C LEU A 146 -19.27 -7.20 10.32
N THR A 147 -20.36 -6.50 9.95
CA THR A 147 -20.39 -5.04 9.87
C THR A 147 -20.07 -4.41 11.23
N ASN A 148 -19.47 -3.22 11.20
CA ASN A 148 -19.00 -2.50 12.37
C ASN A 148 -18.02 -3.28 13.26
N THR A 149 -17.18 -4.11 12.65
CA THR A 149 -16.08 -4.83 13.30
C THR A 149 -14.77 -4.62 12.52
N VAL A 150 -13.63 -4.92 13.13
CA VAL A 150 -12.32 -4.88 12.47
C VAL A 150 -12.24 -5.83 11.26
N TRP A 151 -12.99 -6.94 11.33
CA TRP A 151 -13.02 -7.97 10.29
C TRP A 151 -13.72 -7.52 9.02
N SER A 152 -14.63 -6.54 9.11
CA SER A 152 -15.30 -5.97 7.93
C SER A 152 -14.32 -5.30 6.95
N ILE A 153 -13.13 -4.92 7.42
CA ILE A 153 -12.06 -4.36 6.60
C ILE A 153 -10.98 -5.40 6.34
N ILE A 154 -10.52 -6.09 7.37
CA ILE A 154 -9.37 -7.01 7.27
C ILE A 154 -9.64 -8.15 6.28
N LEU A 155 -10.80 -8.82 6.38
CA LEU A 155 -11.08 -9.99 5.53
C LEU A 155 -11.14 -9.65 4.04
N PRO A 156 -11.94 -8.66 3.59
CA PRO A 156 -11.96 -8.30 2.17
C PRO A 156 -10.61 -7.79 1.66
N CYS A 157 -9.89 -6.97 2.46
CA CYS A 157 -8.59 -6.43 2.08
C CYS A 157 -7.47 -7.49 2.06
N SER A 158 -7.65 -8.64 2.70
CA SER A 158 -6.71 -9.77 2.64
C SER A 158 -6.79 -10.55 1.32
N VAL A 159 -7.81 -10.33 0.50
CA VAL A 159 -7.96 -10.96 -0.81
C VAL A 159 -7.40 -10.05 -1.88
N SER A 160 -6.30 -10.44 -2.53
CA SER A 160 -5.61 -9.65 -3.54
C SER A 160 -5.38 -10.44 -4.83
N PRO A 161 -6.22 -10.27 -5.86
CA PRO A 161 -5.96 -10.87 -7.18
C PRO A 161 -4.60 -10.47 -7.74
N PHE A 162 -4.18 -9.21 -7.55
CA PHE A 162 -2.85 -8.74 -7.94
C PHE A 162 -1.74 -9.46 -7.18
N GLY A 163 -1.92 -9.66 -5.88
CA GLY A 163 -0.97 -10.42 -5.06
C GLY A 163 -0.80 -11.86 -5.56
N VAL A 164 -1.90 -12.55 -5.89
CA VAL A 164 -1.87 -13.92 -6.42
C VAL A 164 -1.16 -13.97 -7.78
N PHE A 165 -1.50 -13.04 -8.67
CA PHE A 165 -0.83 -12.93 -9.98
C PHE A 165 0.69 -12.74 -9.81
N LEU A 166 1.09 -11.80 -8.96
CA LEU A 166 2.50 -11.51 -8.70
C LEU A 166 3.20 -12.69 -8.03
N GLY A 167 2.56 -13.30 -7.03
CA GLY A 167 3.05 -14.52 -6.36
C GLY A 167 3.30 -15.67 -7.34
N ARG A 168 2.40 -15.86 -8.32
CA ARG A 168 2.57 -16.85 -9.37
C ARG A 168 3.77 -16.55 -10.26
N VAL A 169 3.91 -15.31 -10.74
CA VAL A 169 5.02 -14.89 -11.61
C VAL A 169 6.37 -15.12 -10.92
N TYR A 170 6.47 -14.73 -9.64
CA TYR A 170 7.69 -14.95 -8.89
C TYR A 170 7.93 -16.43 -8.54
N ALA A 171 6.89 -17.21 -8.23
CA ALA A 171 7.04 -18.63 -7.97
C ALA A 171 7.52 -19.38 -9.21
N ASP A 172 7.04 -18.98 -10.39
CA ASP A 172 7.47 -19.57 -11.66
C ASP A 172 8.96 -19.28 -11.97
N SER A 173 9.40 -18.05 -11.74
CA SER A 173 10.74 -17.59 -12.08
C SER A 173 11.81 -17.84 -11.01
N SER A 174 11.45 -17.88 -9.73
CA SER A 174 12.41 -17.87 -8.62
C SER A 174 12.42 -19.15 -7.78
N VAL A 175 11.52 -20.10 -8.04
CA VAL A 175 11.48 -21.40 -7.37
C VAL A 175 11.80 -22.50 -8.39
N PRO A 176 13.04 -23.03 -8.46
CA PRO A 176 13.40 -24.12 -9.35
C PRO A 176 12.66 -25.42 -8.99
N ASN A 177 12.17 -26.15 -9.99
CA ASN A 177 11.48 -27.43 -9.77
C ASN A 177 12.43 -28.46 -9.16
N GLU A 178 13.70 -28.44 -9.52
CA GLU A 178 14.74 -29.34 -9.02
C GLU A 178 14.90 -29.29 -7.51
N ILE A 179 14.72 -28.09 -6.90
CA ILE A 179 14.79 -27.92 -5.45
C ILE A 179 13.56 -28.58 -4.79
N ILE A 180 12.37 -28.41 -5.39
CA ILE A 180 11.13 -29.00 -4.89
C ILE A 180 11.22 -30.54 -4.98
N ASP A 181 11.68 -31.06 -6.12
CA ASP A 181 11.77 -32.51 -6.37
C ASP A 181 12.82 -33.16 -5.45
N SER A 182 13.96 -32.51 -5.23
CA SER A 182 14.96 -32.99 -4.28
C SER A 182 14.38 -33.05 -2.84
N ALA A 183 13.64 -32.04 -2.42
CA ALA A 183 13.01 -32.03 -1.11
C ALA A 183 11.92 -33.13 -0.95
N ARG A 184 11.21 -33.44 -2.05
CA ARG A 184 10.25 -34.57 -2.08
C ARG A 184 10.95 -35.91 -1.94
N ILE A 185 12.10 -36.09 -2.61
CA ILE A 185 12.92 -37.31 -2.49
C ILE A 185 13.43 -37.47 -1.04
N ASP A 186 13.77 -36.35 -0.38
CA ASP A 186 14.17 -36.32 1.04
C ASP A 186 12.98 -36.57 2.00
N GLY A 187 11.76 -36.83 1.47
CA GLY A 187 10.56 -37.13 2.26
C GLY A 187 9.88 -35.89 2.90
N ALA A 188 10.18 -34.67 2.45
CA ALA A 188 9.50 -33.48 2.94
C ALA A 188 8.07 -33.40 2.39
N SER A 189 7.10 -33.11 3.26
CA SER A 189 5.72 -32.84 2.84
C SER A 189 5.61 -31.51 2.11
N GLU A 190 4.61 -31.33 1.23
CA GLU A 190 4.36 -30.10 0.47
C GLU A 190 4.23 -28.87 1.39
N VAL A 191 3.58 -29.03 2.54
CA VAL A 191 3.44 -27.97 3.55
C VAL A 191 4.81 -27.58 4.10
N ARG A 192 5.68 -28.55 4.39
CA ARG A 192 7.04 -28.29 4.86
C ARG A 192 7.87 -27.58 3.78
N ILE A 193 7.79 -28.04 2.53
CA ILE A 193 8.47 -27.42 1.38
C ILE A 193 8.04 -25.95 1.26
N PHE A 194 6.73 -25.69 1.33
CA PHE A 194 6.20 -24.33 1.23
C PHE A 194 6.77 -23.42 2.33
N PHE A 195 6.65 -23.79 3.60
CA PHE A 195 7.07 -22.92 4.70
C PHE A 195 8.58 -22.80 4.88
N THR A 196 9.36 -23.85 4.54
CA THR A 196 10.81 -23.86 4.79
C THR A 196 11.64 -23.45 3.58
N ILE A 197 11.18 -23.70 2.37
CA ILE A 197 11.92 -23.46 1.13
C ILE A 197 11.28 -22.33 0.33
N VAL A 198 10.00 -22.49 -0.06
CA VAL A 198 9.32 -21.58 -0.99
C VAL A 198 9.22 -20.17 -0.43
N LEU A 199 8.75 -20.00 0.81
CA LEU A 199 8.65 -18.67 1.43
C LEU A 199 10.00 -17.94 1.52
N ARG A 200 11.10 -18.68 1.72
CA ARG A 200 12.44 -18.06 1.75
C ARG A 200 12.87 -17.57 0.37
N LEU A 201 12.62 -18.36 -0.67
CA LEU A 201 12.93 -17.97 -2.03
C LEU A 201 12.06 -16.81 -2.53
N LEU A 202 10.81 -16.75 -2.06
CA LEU A 202 9.85 -15.70 -2.42
C LEU A 202 9.87 -14.47 -1.49
N ALA A 203 10.77 -14.40 -0.52
CA ALA A 203 10.83 -13.31 0.44
C ALA A 203 10.84 -11.90 -0.23
N PRO A 204 11.59 -11.62 -1.31
CA PRO A 204 11.53 -10.31 -1.98
C PRO A 204 10.16 -10.02 -2.60
N ALA A 205 9.51 -11.03 -3.18
CA ALA A 205 8.17 -10.92 -3.74
C ALA A 205 7.13 -10.66 -2.64
N MET A 206 7.27 -11.34 -1.50
CA MET A 206 6.39 -11.16 -0.34
C MET A 206 6.41 -9.72 0.17
N VAL A 207 7.59 -9.08 0.25
CA VAL A 207 7.70 -7.66 0.63
C VAL A 207 6.95 -6.77 -0.35
N THR A 208 7.07 -7.05 -1.64
CA THR A 208 6.37 -6.29 -2.69
C THR A 208 4.86 -6.45 -2.55
N ILE A 209 4.36 -7.69 -2.44
CA ILE A 209 2.92 -7.99 -2.29
C ILE A 209 2.38 -7.33 -1.01
N PHE A 210 3.12 -7.46 0.11
CA PHE A 210 2.75 -6.84 1.38
C PHE A 210 2.60 -5.32 1.25
N LEU A 211 3.56 -4.64 0.62
CA LEU A 211 3.49 -3.19 0.41
C LEU A 211 2.25 -2.78 -0.39
N PHE A 212 1.94 -3.50 -1.46
CA PHE A 212 0.76 -3.19 -2.28
C PHE A 212 -0.53 -3.37 -1.48
N ILE A 213 -0.69 -4.47 -0.74
CA ILE A 213 -1.89 -4.72 0.07
C ILE A 213 -1.98 -3.71 1.21
N PHE A 214 -0.85 -3.44 1.90
CA PHE A 214 -0.81 -2.47 2.99
C PHE A 214 -1.25 -1.09 2.52
N VAL A 215 -0.65 -0.57 1.44
CA VAL A 215 -0.97 0.77 0.91
C VAL A 215 -2.41 0.82 0.41
N ALA A 216 -2.89 -0.22 -0.27
CA ALA A 216 -4.27 -0.29 -0.73
C ALA A 216 -5.27 -0.28 0.44
N THR A 217 -4.97 -1.02 1.51
CA THR A 217 -5.81 -1.06 2.72
C THR A 217 -5.76 0.26 3.49
N TRP A 218 -4.57 0.85 3.63
CA TRP A 218 -4.38 2.15 4.28
C TRP A 218 -5.21 3.26 3.62
N ASN A 219 -5.23 3.29 2.29
CA ASN A 219 -5.96 4.27 1.51
C ASN A 219 -7.43 3.88 1.25
N ASN A 220 -7.88 2.73 1.76
CA ASN A 220 -9.26 2.30 1.55
C ASN A 220 -10.22 3.24 2.30
N PHE A 221 -11.19 3.75 1.55
CA PHE A 221 -12.18 4.70 2.07
C PHE A 221 -13.60 4.16 1.94
N PHE A 222 -13.96 3.64 0.77
CA PHE A 222 -15.35 3.26 0.47
C PHE A 222 -15.86 2.10 1.30
N LEU A 223 -15.04 1.07 1.50
CA LEU A 223 -15.46 -0.08 2.31
C LEU A 223 -15.65 0.31 3.79
N PRO A 224 -14.69 0.99 4.47
CA PRO A 224 -14.94 1.52 5.81
C PRO A 224 -16.14 2.46 5.91
N LEU A 225 -16.36 3.32 4.90
CA LEU A 225 -17.51 4.23 4.88
C LEU A 225 -18.85 3.50 4.95
N MET A 226 -18.94 2.34 4.30
CA MET A 226 -20.16 1.53 4.29
C MET A 226 -20.28 0.60 5.49
N THR A 227 -19.14 0.12 6.02
CA THR A 227 -19.15 -0.97 7.01
C THR A 227 -18.87 -0.54 8.45
N ILE A 228 -18.34 0.67 8.69
CA ILE A 228 -17.93 1.16 10.02
C ILE A 228 -18.80 2.34 10.44
N ASN A 229 -19.55 2.15 11.53
CA ASN A 229 -20.39 3.19 12.13
C ASN A 229 -19.78 3.78 13.40
N SER A 230 -19.04 2.97 14.19
CA SER A 230 -18.42 3.41 15.45
C SER A 230 -17.24 4.33 15.22
N ALA A 231 -17.18 5.44 15.94
CA ALA A 231 -16.09 6.41 15.83
C ALA A 231 -14.72 5.80 16.17
N GLU A 232 -14.71 4.87 17.13
CA GLU A 232 -13.51 4.19 17.63
C GLU A 232 -12.88 3.20 16.64
N LEU A 233 -13.67 2.69 15.67
CA LEU A 233 -13.22 1.72 14.66
C LEU A 233 -12.81 2.36 13.32
N LYS A 234 -13.03 3.66 13.16
CA LYS A 234 -12.68 4.35 11.91
C LYS A 234 -11.18 4.21 11.60
N PRO A 235 -10.79 3.91 10.35
CA PRO A 235 -9.44 4.16 9.87
C PRO A 235 -9.23 5.67 9.69
N VAL A 236 -7.96 6.10 9.58
CA VAL A 236 -7.59 7.51 9.48
C VAL A 236 -8.27 8.22 8.30
N THR A 237 -8.40 7.57 7.16
CA THR A 237 -9.06 8.11 5.97
C THR A 237 -10.51 8.47 6.22
N LEU A 238 -11.28 7.57 6.81
CA LEU A 238 -12.69 7.78 7.17
C LEU A 238 -12.82 8.76 8.33
N GLY A 239 -11.92 8.69 9.31
CA GLY A 239 -11.89 9.60 10.45
C GLY A 239 -11.70 11.05 9.99
N LEU A 240 -10.71 11.32 9.15
CA LEU A 240 -10.45 12.65 8.60
C LEU A 240 -11.60 13.13 7.69
N TYR A 241 -12.18 12.25 6.88
CA TYR A 241 -13.35 12.59 6.09
C TYR A 241 -14.52 13.08 6.95
N SER A 242 -14.73 12.48 8.13
CA SER A 242 -15.81 12.91 9.04
C SER A 242 -15.60 14.32 9.62
N MET A 243 -14.40 14.89 9.52
CA MET A 243 -14.11 16.30 9.88
C MET A 243 -14.49 17.29 8.77
N SER A 244 -14.73 16.83 7.56
CA SER A 244 -15.12 17.67 6.42
C SER A 244 -16.63 18.00 6.51
N THR A 245 -16.98 19.00 7.29
CA THR A 245 -18.38 19.46 7.46
C THR A 245 -18.57 20.82 6.78
N TYR A 246 -19.74 21.03 6.19
CA TYR A 246 -20.08 22.30 5.54
C TYR A 246 -20.23 23.47 6.51
N PHE A 247 -20.67 23.20 7.76
CA PHE A 247 -21.07 24.26 8.70
C PHE A 247 -19.91 24.87 9.50
N ASN A 248 -18.83 24.13 9.72
CA ASN A 248 -17.64 24.62 10.44
C ASN A 248 -16.39 23.87 9.96
N PRO A 249 -15.90 24.17 8.76
CA PRO A 249 -14.77 23.45 8.20
C PRO A 249 -13.48 23.81 8.95
N GLN A 250 -12.87 22.81 9.56
CA GLN A 250 -11.55 22.92 10.24
C GLN A 250 -10.43 22.49 9.31
N TYR A 251 -10.27 23.20 8.19
CA TYR A 251 -9.29 22.82 7.14
C TYR A 251 -7.86 22.74 7.65
N GLY A 252 -7.42 23.67 8.52
CA GLY A 252 -6.08 23.61 9.11
C GLY A 252 -5.84 22.33 9.91
N ALA A 253 -6.81 21.95 10.76
CA ALA A 253 -6.75 20.70 11.53
C ALA A 253 -6.84 19.46 10.63
N LEU A 254 -7.69 19.49 9.60
CA LEU A 254 -7.82 18.40 8.63
C LEU A 254 -6.54 18.17 7.85
N LEU A 255 -5.91 19.23 7.33
CA LEU A 255 -4.64 19.15 6.57
C LEU A 255 -3.49 18.69 7.46
N GLN A 256 -3.47 19.10 8.71
CA GLN A 256 -2.50 18.59 9.68
C GLN A 256 -2.71 17.11 10.00
N GLY A 257 -3.95 16.69 10.18
CA GLY A 257 -4.29 15.27 10.34
C GLY A 257 -3.87 14.44 9.12
N ALA A 258 -4.09 14.97 7.92
CA ALA A 258 -3.64 14.35 6.68
C ALA A 258 -2.10 14.25 6.61
N LEU A 259 -1.36 15.31 6.98
CA LEU A 259 0.11 15.29 7.05
C LEU A 259 0.61 14.22 8.03
N LEU A 260 0.05 14.16 9.23
CA LEU A 260 0.39 13.13 10.21
C LEU A 260 0.02 11.73 9.73
N GLY A 261 -1.10 11.59 8.99
CA GLY A 261 -1.55 10.34 8.40
C GLY A 261 -0.66 9.79 7.28
N VAL A 262 0.17 10.62 6.64
CA VAL A 262 1.13 10.16 5.62
C VAL A 262 2.42 9.63 6.25
N ILE A 263 2.79 10.05 7.46
CA ILE A 263 4.05 9.67 8.11
C ILE A 263 4.24 8.15 8.22
N PRO A 264 3.25 7.35 8.69
CA PRO A 264 3.42 5.90 8.78
C PRO A 264 3.72 5.24 7.43
N LEU A 265 3.12 5.72 6.33
CA LEU A 265 3.40 5.21 4.99
C LEU A 265 4.84 5.51 4.56
N ILE A 266 5.34 6.73 4.83
CA ILE A 266 6.71 7.11 4.53
C ILE A 266 7.69 6.23 5.32
N VAL A 267 7.45 6.05 6.62
CA VAL A 267 8.30 5.20 7.49
C VAL A 267 8.33 3.76 6.99
N LEU A 268 7.16 3.21 6.66
CA LEU A 268 7.06 1.85 6.12
C LEU A 268 7.84 1.71 4.81
N PHE A 269 7.64 2.64 3.87
CA PHE A 269 8.31 2.62 2.57
C PHE A 269 9.83 2.70 2.73
N LEU A 270 10.33 3.66 3.52
CA LEU A 270 11.76 3.81 3.79
C LEU A 270 12.37 2.58 4.48
N GLY A 271 11.62 1.94 5.37
CA GLY A 271 12.04 0.70 6.03
C GLY A 271 12.15 -0.50 5.09
N LEU A 272 11.24 -0.60 4.11
CA LEU A 272 11.13 -1.75 3.22
C LEU A 272 11.78 -1.55 1.85
N GLN A 273 12.15 -0.33 1.44
CA GLN A 273 12.68 -0.01 0.12
C GLN A 273 13.90 -0.87 -0.28
N ARG A 274 14.79 -1.19 0.67
CA ARG A 274 15.98 -2.02 0.43
C ARG A 274 15.63 -3.44 -0.04
N PHE A 275 14.54 -4.00 0.44
CA PHE A 275 14.09 -5.35 0.08
C PHE A 275 13.40 -5.35 -1.28
N TRP A 276 12.71 -4.27 -1.63
CA TRP A 276 12.02 -4.11 -2.90
C TRP A 276 13.00 -3.95 -4.08
N GLN A 277 14.07 -3.17 -3.89
CA GLN A 277 15.10 -2.95 -4.92
C GLN A 277 15.81 -4.26 -5.33
N SER A 278 16.05 -5.17 -4.38
CA SER A 278 16.67 -6.46 -4.67
C SER A 278 15.79 -7.38 -5.54
N GLY A 279 14.47 -7.32 -5.37
CA GLY A 279 13.51 -8.11 -6.15
C GLY A 279 13.39 -7.64 -7.60
N LEU A 280 13.39 -6.34 -7.86
CA LEU A 280 13.33 -5.80 -9.23
C LEU A 280 14.60 -6.09 -10.03
N ALA A 281 15.77 -6.05 -9.38
CA ALA A 281 17.04 -6.34 -10.02
C ALA A 281 17.16 -7.82 -10.47
N ALA A 282 16.60 -8.76 -9.71
CA ALA A 282 16.60 -10.18 -10.06
C ALA A 282 15.75 -10.49 -11.30
N GLY A 283 14.70 -9.72 -11.58
CA GLY A 283 13.87 -9.86 -12.78
C GLY A 283 14.48 -9.23 -14.06
N ALA A 284 15.41 -8.29 -13.91
CA ALA A 284 16.00 -7.55 -15.03
C ALA A 284 17.23 -8.23 -15.67
N VAL A 285 17.78 -9.29 -15.07
CA VAL A 285 19.03 -9.96 -15.50
C VAL A 285 18.78 -11.19 -16.39
N LYS A 286 17.53 -11.46 -16.80
CA LYS A 286 17.22 -12.47 -17.81
C LYS A 286 17.00 -11.80 -19.17
N GLY A 287 18.07 -11.31 -19.76
CA GLY A 287 18.18 -10.84 -21.14
C GLY A 287 19.53 -11.22 -21.69
#